data_5806e364c2527d988be3a57281716674
#
_entry.id   5806e364c2527d988be3a57281716674
#
_cell.length_a   1.000
_cell.length_b   1.000
_cell.length_c   1.000
_cell.angle_alpha   90.00
_cell.angle_beta   90.00
_cell.angle_gamma   90.00
#
_symmetry.space_group_name_H-M   'P 1'
#
loop_
_entity.id
_entity.type
_entity.pdbx_description
1 polymer ?
#
loop_
_entity_poly.entity_id
_entity_poly.type
_entity_poly.pdbx_seq_one_letter_code
_entity_poly.pdbx_strand_id
1 'polypeptide(L)'
;SSAASDVYKRQELTVPNVHYYLVSFQKVGVVQQHADTGHYGLGPYALRLGLAALEQFDVFTTARPIMAEVAAVTGHTVFLGVWGNKGPTIVYRVEGSRSRPLLELRVGSVMPLLSSALGRNFLAHLPDALTRDLLAQELASSVPESHGGTPGNSYTVKDVQAIRDEVRKHHISRCL
;
A
#
# COMPACT_ATOMS: atom_id res chain seq x y z
N SER A 1 2.79 23.53 4.87
CA SER A 1 1.85 22.72 5.64
C SER A 1 2.52 21.39 5.91
N SER A 2 2.92 21.17 7.14
CA SER A 2 3.68 19.99 7.55
C SER A 2 2.72 18.80 7.73
N ALA A 3 3.14 17.59 7.32
CA ALA A 3 2.41 16.35 7.55
C ALA A 3 2.01 16.14 9.03
N ALA A 4 2.76 16.72 9.98
CA ALA A 4 2.42 16.76 11.38
C ALA A 4 1.11 17.51 11.63
N SER A 5 0.85 18.63 10.93
CA SER A 5 -0.38 19.42 11.08
C SER A 5 -1.63 18.64 10.68
N ASP A 6 -1.51 17.73 9.70
CA ASP A 6 -2.65 16.92 9.25
C ASP A 6 -2.96 15.77 10.21
N VAL A 7 -1.95 15.27 10.93
CA VAL A 7 -2.13 14.27 12.00
C VAL A 7 -2.89 14.85 13.19
N TYR A 8 -2.66 16.11 13.56
CA TYR A 8 -3.41 16.78 14.62
C TYR A 8 -4.90 16.81 14.38
N LYS A 9 -5.29 17.15 13.14
CA LYS A 9 -6.71 17.29 12.78
C LYS A 9 -7.46 15.96 12.79
N ARG A 10 -6.75 14.84 12.63
CA ARG A 10 -7.37 13.52 12.57
C ARG A 10 -7.52 12.82 13.92
N GLN A 11 -6.75 13.22 14.94
CA GLN A 11 -6.68 12.48 16.22
C GLN A 11 -7.10 13.31 17.44
N GLU A 12 -7.61 14.53 17.26
CA GLU A 12 -8.01 15.45 18.33
C GLU A 12 -6.89 15.68 19.40
N LEU A 13 -5.63 15.46 19.05
CA LEU A 13 -4.50 15.64 19.95
C LEU A 13 -4.13 17.11 20.05
N THR A 14 -3.88 17.57 21.28
CA THR A 14 -3.36 18.92 21.50
C THR A 14 -1.89 19.03 21.12
N VAL A 15 -1.44 20.24 20.72
CA VAL A 15 -0.04 20.49 20.32
C VAL A 15 0.98 20.03 21.39
N PRO A 16 0.78 20.30 22.70
CA PRO A 16 1.66 19.79 23.73
C PRO A 16 1.75 18.27 23.76
N ASN A 17 0.64 17.56 23.63
CA ASN A 17 0.61 16.10 23.65
C ASN A 17 1.42 15.50 22.51
N VAL A 18 1.29 16.06 21.30
CA VAL A 18 2.08 15.59 20.15
C VAL A 18 3.57 15.81 20.37
N HIS A 19 3.95 16.93 20.98
CA HIS A 19 5.35 17.20 21.34
C HIS A 19 5.91 16.12 22.28
N TYR A 20 5.19 15.74 23.32
CA TYR A 20 5.59 14.66 24.22
C TYR A 20 5.77 13.32 23.51
N TYR A 21 4.87 12.97 22.58
CA TYR A 21 5.02 11.75 21.77
C TYR A 21 6.25 11.81 20.86
N LEU A 22 6.47 12.94 20.19
CA LEU A 22 7.64 13.11 19.32
C LEU A 22 8.95 13.02 20.09
N VAL A 23 9.05 13.64 21.27
CA VAL A 23 10.23 13.52 22.15
C VAL A 23 10.44 12.07 22.59
N SER A 24 9.38 11.36 22.92
CA SER A 24 9.46 9.95 23.32
C SER A 24 9.94 9.08 22.15
N PHE A 25 9.40 9.29 20.96
CA PHE A 25 9.82 8.57 19.76
C PHE A 25 11.26 8.89 19.31
N GLN A 26 11.72 10.13 19.54
CA GLN A 26 13.12 10.50 19.31
C GLN A 26 14.05 9.77 20.29
N LYS A 27 13.71 9.68 21.58
CA LYS A 27 14.51 8.99 22.59
C LYS A 27 14.73 7.52 22.25
N VAL A 28 13.73 6.84 21.66
CA VAL A 28 13.84 5.44 21.24
C VAL A 28 14.35 5.29 19.80
N GLY A 29 14.57 6.38 19.06
CA GLY A 29 15.12 6.37 17.72
C GLY A 29 14.11 5.98 16.62
N VAL A 30 12.81 5.96 16.91
CA VAL A 30 11.74 5.74 15.93
C VAL A 30 11.60 6.94 15.00
N VAL A 31 11.78 8.14 15.55
CA VAL A 31 11.72 9.41 14.83
C VAL A 31 13.01 10.17 15.05
N GLN A 32 13.45 10.92 14.06
CA GLN A 32 14.56 11.87 14.15
C GLN A 32 14.12 13.23 13.63
N GLN A 33 14.67 14.31 14.19
CA GLN A 33 14.46 15.66 13.70
C GLN A 33 15.68 16.10 12.90
N HIS A 34 15.46 16.60 11.69
CA HIS A 34 16.52 17.14 10.83
C HIS A 34 16.94 18.52 11.40
N ALA A 35 18.24 18.66 11.69
CA ALA A 35 18.78 19.88 12.31
C ALA A 35 18.56 21.13 11.44
N ASP A 36 18.69 20.97 10.11
CA ASP A 36 18.64 22.08 9.16
C ASP A 36 17.21 22.60 8.91
N THR A 37 16.21 21.71 8.95
CA THR A 37 14.83 22.04 8.58
C THR A 37 13.86 22.00 9.74
N GLY A 38 14.25 21.41 10.86
CA GLY A 38 13.37 21.15 12.00
C GLY A 38 12.27 20.09 11.72
N HIS A 39 12.23 19.53 10.51
CA HIS A 39 11.23 18.51 10.14
C HIS A 39 11.55 17.16 10.78
N TYR A 40 10.50 16.42 11.11
CA TYR A 40 10.61 15.07 11.63
C TYR A 40 10.58 14.05 10.48
N GLY A 41 11.48 13.06 10.57
CA GLY A 41 11.54 11.89 9.69
C GLY A 41 11.61 10.61 10.49
N LEU A 42 11.55 9.46 9.81
CA LEU A 42 11.76 8.16 10.45
C LEU A 42 13.21 8.03 10.89
N GLY A 43 13.42 7.56 12.12
CA GLY A 43 14.73 7.27 12.67
C GLY A 43 15.18 5.82 12.39
N PRO A 44 16.44 5.49 12.72
CA PRO A 44 17.03 4.18 12.42
C PRO A 44 16.30 3.01 13.09
N TYR A 45 15.65 3.23 14.23
CA TYR A 45 14.88 2.19 14.90
C TYR A 45 13.59 1.85 14.13
N ALA A 46 12.99 2.81 13.41
CA ALA A 46 11.85 2.54 12.54
C ALA A 46 12.21 1.57 11.41
N LEU A 47 13.43 1.68 10.84
CA LEU A 47 13.93 0.72 9.86
C LEU A 47 14.03 -0.70 10.46
N ARG A 48 14.60 -0.81 11.68
CA ARG A 48 14.69 -2.11 12.37
C ARG A 48 13.32 -2.73 12.62
N LEU A 49 12.34 -1.94 13.06
CA LEU A 49 10.96 -2.41 13.24
C LEU A 49 10.34 -2.89 11.93
N GLY A 50 10.55 -2.14 10.85
CA GLY A 50 10.07 -2.54 9.53
C GLY A 50 10.68 -3.85 9.03
N LEU A 51 11.99 -4.04 9.20
CA LEU A 51 12.67 -5.29 8.85
C LEU A 51 12.17 -6.46 9.70
N ALA A 52 12.08 -6.30 11.02
CA ALA A 52 11.57 -7.33 11.91
C ALA A 52 10.11 -7.70 11.60
N ALA A 53 9.28 -6.74 11.19
CA ALA A 53 7.92 -7.00 10.74
C ALA A 53 7.90 -7.85 9.45
N LEU A 54 8.79 -7.56 8.50
CA LEU A 54 8.90 -8.34 7.26
C LEU A 54 9.39 -9.78 7.52
N GLU A 55 10.31 -9.97 8.45
CA GLU A 55 10.80 -11.30 8.83
C GLU A 55 9.73 -12.21 9.45
N GLN A 56 8.69 -11.64 10.06
CA GLN A 56 7.55 -12.39 10.59
C GLN A 56 6.62 -12.96 9.51
N PHE A 57 6.76 -12.51 8.27
CA PHE A 57 5.98 -13.05 7.16
C PHE A 57 6.73 -14.20 6.46
N ASP A 58 6.38 -15.44 6.75
CA ASP A 58 6.87 -16.64 6.03
C ASP A 58 6.73 -16.52 4.52
N VAL A 59 5.69 -15.80 4.07
CA VAL A 59 5.43 -15.49 2.66
C VAL A 59 6.63 -14.78 2.01
N PHE A 60 7.34 -13.91 2.74
CA PHE A 60 8.46 -13.16 2.18
C PHE A 60 9.64 -14.07 1.84
N THR A 61 9.97 -14.98 2.73
CA THR A 61 11.06 -15.94 2.54
C THR A 61 10.74 -16.93 1.41
N THR A 62 9.49 -17.41 1.36
CA THR A 62 9.03 -18.36 0.35
C THR A 62 8.86 -17.71 -1.03
N ALA A 63 8.38 -16.47 -1.10
CA ALA A 63 8.08 -15.79 -2.36
C ALA A 63 9.34 -15.35 -3.12
N ARG A 64 10.42 -14.95 -2.43
CA ARG A 64 11.63 -14.39 -3.06
C ARG A 64 12.23 -15.27 -4.17
N PRO A 65 12.52 -16.56 -3.95
CA PRO A 65 13.08 -17.41 -4.99
C PRO A 65 12.11 -17.58 -6.17
N ILE A 66 10.81 -17.73 -5.90
CA ILE A 66 9.78 -17.86 -6.93
C ILE A 66 9.68 -16.58 -7.77
N MET A 67 9.72 -15.42 -7.14
CA MET A 67 9.69 -14.13 -7.83
C MET A 67 10.92 -13.94 -8.73
N ALA A 68 12.09 -14.37 -8.29
CA ALA A 68 13.31 -14.30 -9.09
C ALA A 68 13.21 -15.19 -10.34
N GLU A 69 12.68 -16.40 -10.19
CA GLU A 69 12.43 -17.31 -11.31
C GLU A 69 11.41 -16.74 -12.29
N VAL A 70 10.27 -16.25 -11.81
CA VAL A 70 9.24 -15.63 -12.66
C VAL A 70 9.79 -14.42 -13.40
N ALA A 71 10.55 -13.55 -12.73
CA ALA A 71 11.17 -12.39 -13.37
C ALA A 71 12.19 -12.80 -14.46
N ALA A 72 12.98 -13.83 -14.21
CA ALA A 72 13.96 -14.35 -15.18
C ALA A 72 13.27 -14.95 -16.41
N VAL A 73 12.22 -15.76 -16.20
CA VAL A 73 11.49 -16.42 -17.28
C VAL A 73 10.68 -15.42 -18.11
N THR A 74 9.97 -14.52 -17.47
CA THR A 74 9.07 -13.58 -18.17
C THR A 74 9.77 -12.33 -18.68
N GLY A 75 10.88 -11.96 -18.07
CA GLY A 75 11.58 -10.69 -18.30
C GLY A 75 10.85 -9.47 -17.73
N HIS A 76 9.77 -9.65 -16.98
CA HIS A 76 8.99 -8.57 -16.40
C HIS A 76 9.32 -8.34 -14.93
N THR A 77 9.09 -7.12 -14.44
CA THR A 77 9.18 -6.81 -13.01
C THR A 77 8.07 -7.53 -12.25
N VAL A 78 8.44 -8.21 -11.16
CA VAL A 78 7.52 -8.92 -10.26
C VAL A 78 7.47 -8.19 -8.94
N PHE A 79 6.27 -7.97 -8.42
CA PHE A 79 6.02 -7.29 -7.17
C PHE A 79 5.41 -8.24 -6.14
N LEU A 80 5.84 -8.11 -4.89
CA LEU A 80 5.20 -8.73 -3.73
C LEU A 80 4.42 -7.66 -2.98
N GLY A 81 3.16 -7.93 -2.72
CA GLY A 81 2.31 -7.07 -1.92
C GLY A 81 1.76 -7.78 -0.70
N VAL A 82 1.60 -7.03 0.38
CA VAL A 82 0.95 -7.45 1.62
C VAL A 82 -0.20 -6.52 1.94
N TRP A 83 -1.10 -6.94 2.82
CA TRP A 83 -2.12 -6.07 3.36
C TRP A 83 -1.50 -5.19 4.45
N GLY A 84 -1.36 -3.90 4.18
CA GLY A 84 -0.85 -2.91 5.12
C GLY A 84 -1.98 -2.12 5.81
N ASN A 85 -1.61 -1.15 6.62
CA ASN A 85 -2.56 -0.29 7.35
C ASN A 85 -3.44 0.61 6.45
N LYS A 86 -3.01 0.82 5.21
CA LYS A 86 -3.75 1.60 4.19
C LYS A 86 -4.27 0.75 3.03
N GLY A 87 -4.22 -0.56 3.16
CA GLY A 87 -4.62 -1.50 2.10
C GLY A 87 -3.44 -2.20 1.42
N PRO A 88 -3.64 -2.69 0.18
CA PRO A 88 -2.64 -3.44 -0.56
C PRO A 88 -1.35 -2.64 -0.74
N THR A 89 -0.23 -3.12 -0.19
CA THR A 89 1.03 -2.38 -0.16
C THR A 89 2.15 -3.21 -0.76
N ILE A 90 2.92 -2.64 -1.69
CA ILE A 90 4.09 -3.27 -2.28
C ILE A 90 5.24 -3.26 -1.26
N VAL A 91 5.77 -4.44 -0.93
CA VAL A 91 6.86 -4.59 0.05
C VAL A 91 8.17 -5.09 -0.55
N TYR A 92 8.11 -5.66 -1.74
CA TYR A 92 9.29 -6.16 -2.44
C TYR A 92 9.09 -6.16 -3.95
N ARG A 93 10.18 -6.05 -4.71
CA ARG A 93 10.18 -6.15 -6.17
C ARG A 93 11.43 -6.86 -6.68
N VAL A 94 11.29 -7.55 -7.81
CA VAL A 94 12.39 -8.12 -8.59
C VAL A 94 12.28 -7.58 -9.99
N GLU A 95 13.34 -6.96 -10.50
CA GLU A 95 13.37 -6.40 -11.86
C GLU A 95 13.66 -7.50 -12.89
N GLY A 96 12.89 -7.51 -13.96
CA GLY A 96 13.14 -8.37 -15.11
C GLY A 96 13.95 -7.65 -16.19
N SER A 97 14.60 -8.40 -17.09
CA SER A 97 15.48 -7.88 -18.14
C SER A 97 14.77 -7.03 -19.21
N ARG A 98 13.45 -7.22 -19.37
CA ARG A 98 12.59 -6.48 -20.34
C ARG A 98 11.78 -5.38 -19.69
N SER A 99 11.96 -5.16 -18.38
CA SER A 99 11.20 -4.16 -17.67
C SER A 99 11.54 -2.78 -18.16
N ARG A 100 10.55 -2.04 -18.62
CA ARG A 100 10.67 -0.59 -18.71
C ARG A 100 10.61 -0.03 -17.29
N PRO A 101 11.37 1.03 -16.98
CA PRO A 101 11.28 1.66 -15.68
C PRO A 101 9.84 2.08 -15.42
N LEU A 102 9.11 1.35 -14.59
CA LEU A 102 7.84 1.77 -14.04
C LEU A 102 8.17 2.76 -12.92
N LEU A 103 8.34 4.03 -13.30
CA LEU A 103 8.77 5.11 -12.38
C LEU A 103 7.80 5.33 -11.23
N GLU A 104 6.57 4.84 -11.35
CA GLU A 104 5.49 5.12 -10.40
C GLU A 104 5.34 4.07 -9.29
N LEU A 105 5.66 2.78 -9.55
CA LEU A 105 5.49 1.71 -8.57
C LEU A 105 6.77 1.43 -7.80
N ARG A 106 6.77 1.76 -6.50
CA ARG A 106 7.90 1.57 -5.59
C ARG A 106 7.51 0.70 -4.40
N VAL A 107 8.49 0.15 -3.72
CA VAL A 107 8.29 -0.42 -2.39
C VAL A 107 7.70 0.67 -1.48
N GLY A 108 6.62 0.34 -0.77
CA GLY A 108 5.82 1.28 0.01
C GLY A 108 4.62 1.87 -0.75
N SER A 109 4.49 1.66 -2.07
CA SER A 109 3.30 2.09 -2.81
C SER A 109 2.06 1.34 -2.33
N VAL A 110 0.99 2.08 -2.05
CA VAL A 110 -0.34 1.53 -1.76
C VAL A 110 -1.12 1.43 -3.05
N MET A 111 -1.66 0.26 -3.33
CA MET A 111 -2.37 -0.03 -4.57
C MET A 111 -3.88 0.07 -4.36
N PRO A 112 -4.62 0.60 -5.35
CA PRO A 112 -6.09 0.62 -5.29
C PRO A 112 -6.67 -0.79 -5.22
N LEU A 113 -7.81 -0.93 -4.51
CA LEU A 113 -8.47 -2.21 -4.32
C LEU A 113 -9.17 -2.71 -5.58
N LEU A 114 -9.84 -1.80 -6.32
CA LEU A 114 -10.65 -2.14 -7.48
C LEU A 114 -9.90 -2.07 -8.81
N SER A 115 -8.98 -1.14 -8.95
CA SER A 115 -8.27 -0.87 -10.21
C SER A 115 -6.87 -1.50 -10.28
N SER A 116 -6.42 -2.26 -9.27
CA SER A 116 -5.15 -3.00 -9.34
C SER A 116 -5.34 -4.51 -9.22
N ALA A 117 -4.51 -5.29 -9.92
CA ALA A 117 -4.53 -6.75 -9.82
C ALA A 117 -4.23 -7.22 -8.39
N LEU A 118 -3.28 -6.56 -7.71
CA LEU A 118 -2.97 -6.83 -6.31
C LEU A 118 -4.18 -6.57 -5.41
N GLY A 119 -4.85 -5.43 -5.59
CA GLY A 119 -6.03 -5.06 -4.83
C GLY A 119 -7.19 -6.04 -5.01
N ARG A 120 -7.50 -6.41 -6.25
CA ARG A 120 -8.54 -7.40 -6.58
C ARG A 120 -8.27 -8.76 -5.94
N ASN A 121 -7.01 -9.17 -5.87
CA ASN A 121 -6.62 -10.41 -5.20
C ASN A 121 -6.94 -10.35 -3.69
N PHE A 122 -6.57 -9.26 -3.02
CA PHE A 122 -6.93 -9.06 -1.61
C PHE A 122 -8.44 -8.97 -1.40
N LEU A 123 -9.16 -8.25 -2.27
CA LEU A 123 -10.61 -8.12 -2.23
C LEU A 123 -11.32 -9.49 -2.32
N ALA A 124 -10.77 -10.42 -3.10
CA ALA A 124 -11.35 -11.74 -3.29
C ALA A 124 -11.09 -12.71 -2.13
N HIS A 125 -9.96 -12.57 -1.44
CA HIS A 125 -9.48 -13.57 -0.47
C HIS A 125 -9.50 -13.11 0.99
N LEU A 126 -9.47 -11.80 1.26
CA LEU A 126 -9.54 -11.30 2.62
C LEU A 126 -10.98 -11.29 3.17
N PRO A 127 -11.14 -11.38 4.49
CA PRO A 127 -12.42 -11.14 5.14
C PRO A 127 -12.96 -9.75 4.82
N ASP A 128 -14.27 -9.65 4.60
CA ASP A 128 -14.95 -8.38 4.27
C ASP A 128 -14.72 -7.29 5.34
N ALA A 129 -14.57 -7.67 6.59
CA ALA A 129 -14.28 -6.74 7.68
C ALA A 129 -13.00 -5.92 7.48
N LEU A 130 -11.99 -6.48 6.79
CA LEU A 130 -10.72 -5.80 6.52
C LEU A 130 -10.79 -4.89 5.28
N THR A 131 -11.62 -5.23 4.29
CA THR A 131 -11.66 -4.53 3.01
C THR A 131 -12.80 -3.51 2.92
N ARG A 132 -13.79 -3.59 3.81
CA ARG A 132 -15.05 -2.83 3.75
C ARG A 132 -14.86 -1.34 3.65
N ASP A 133 -14.06 -0.75 4.54
CA ASP A 133 -13.92 0.70 4.64
C ASP A 133 -13.19 1.28 3.42
N LEU A 134 -12.13 0.59 3.00
CA LEU A 134 -11.37 0.97 1.79
C LEU A 134 -12.24 0.82 0.53
N LEU A 135 -13.00 -0.29 0.44
CA LEU A 135 -13.93 -0.53 -0.65
C LEU A 135 -15.00 0.56 -0.74
N ALA A 136 -15.59 0.95 0.40
CA ALA A 136 -16.58 2.00 0.44
C ALA A 136 -16.01 3.36 0.00
N GLN A 137 -14.77 3.67 0.39
CA GLN A 137 -14.07 4.89 -0.04
C GLN A 137 -13.81 4.89 -1.54
N GLU A 138 -13.33 3.78 -2.12
CA GLU A 138 -13.09 3.70 -3.56
C GLU A 138 -14.37 3.77 -4.39
N LEU A 139 -15.45 3.10 -3.95
CA LEU A 139 -16.75 3.19 -4.61
C LEU A 139 -17.32 4.62 -4.56
N ALA A 140 -17.18 5.32 -3.44
CA ALA A 140 -17.62 6.70 -3.32
C ALA A 140 -16.81 7.67 -4.20
N SER A 141 -15.51 7.41 -4.39
CA SER A 141 -14.61 8.21 -5.24
C SER A 141 -14.82 7.94 -6.73
N SER A 142 -15.48 6.84 -7.09
CA SER A 142 -15.76 6.42 -8.47
C SER A 142 -17.00 7.11 -9.08
N VAL A 143 -17.60 8.09 -8.39
CA VAL A 143 -18.71 8.88 -8.95
C VAL A 143 -18.20 9.75 -10.09
N PRO A 144 -18.78 9.72 -11.31
CA PRO A 144 -18.32 10.53 -12.41
C PRO A 144 -18.49 12.02 -12.07
N GLU A 145 -17.39 12.75 -11.98
CA GLU A 145 -17.48 14.21 -12.01
C GLU A 145 -18.02 14.63 -13.38
N SER A 146 -19.16 15.34 -13.39
CA SER A 146 -19.91 15.78 -14.56
C SER A 146 -19.24 16.92 -15.34
N HIS A 147 -17.91 17.00 -15.37
CA HIS A 147 -17.17 18.00 -16.14
C HIS A 147 -15.90 17.39 -16.74
N GLY A 148 -16.00 16.87 -17.98
CA GLY A 148 -14.91 16.87 -18.97
C GLY A 148 -13.60 16.13 -18.68
N GLY A 149 -13.53 15.30 -17.64
CA GLY A 149 -12.37 14.45 -17.32
C GLY A 149 -12.46 13.09 -18.03
N THR A 150 -11.34 12.47 -18.28
CA THR A 150 -11.24 11.07 -18.77
C THR A 150 -12.17 10.18 -17.95
N PRO A 151 -12.95 9.25 -18.56
CA PRO A 151 -13.87 8.41 -17.83
C PRO A 151 -13.14 7.63 -16.74
N GLY A 152 -13.25 8.06 -15.50
CA GLY A 152 -12.81 7.26 -14.35
C GLY A 152 -13.65 5.98 -14.33
N ASN A 153 -13.01 4.82 -14.16
CA ASN A 153 -13.71 3.54 -14.06
C ASN A 153 -14.70 3.61 -12.90
N SER A 154 -15.98 3.80 -13.20
CA SER A 154 -17.05 3.75 -12.22
C SER A 154 -17.35 2.31 -11.89
N TYR A 155 -16.94 1.85 -10.71
CA TYR A 155 -17.26 0.51 -10.22
C TYR A 155 -18.58 0.50 -9.46
N THR A 156 -19.40 -0.52 -9.71
CA THR A 156 -20.64 -0.79 -8.98
C THR A 156 -20.49 -1.97 -8.02
N VAL A 157 -21.44 -2.15 -7.12
CA VAL A 157 -21.47 -3.33 -6.23
C VAL A 157 -21.51 -4.64 -7.02
N LYS A 158 -22.12 -4.65 -8.20
CA LYS A 158 -22.15 -5.82 -9.10
C LYS A 158 -20.75 -6.13 -9.64
N ASP A 159 -19.98 -5.10 -10.00
CA ASP A 159 -18.61 -5.26 -10.49
C ASP A 159 -17.71 -5.83 -9.39
N VAL A 160 -17.90 -5.41 -8.14
CA VAL A 160 -17.17 -5.96 -6.99
C VAL A 160 -17.40 -7.46 -6.85
N GLN A 161 -18.64 -7.91 -6.96
CA GLN A 161 -18.95 -9.32 -6.86
C GLN A 161 -18.39 -10.11 -8.05
N ALA A 162 -18.51 -9.57 -9.26
CA ALA A 162 -17.93 -10.18 -10.46
C ALA A 162 -16.40 -10.34 -10.35
N ILE A 163 -15.70 -9.30 -9.86
CA ILE A 163 -14.25 -9.34 -9.59
C ILE A 163 -13.91 -10.46 -8.60
N ARG A 164 -14.64 -10.55 -7.49
CA ARG A 164 -14.41 -11.60 -6.47
C ARG A 164 -14.56 -13.01 -7.06
N ASP A 165 -15.64 -13.23 -7.79
CA ASP A 165 -15.96 -14.52 -8.37
C ASP A 165 -14.94 -14.91 -9.45
N GLU A 166 -14.52 -13.97 -10.30
CA GLU A 166 -13.50 -14.18 -11.31
C GLU A 166 -12.15 -14.56 -10.68
N VAL A 167 -11.69 -13.78 -9.70
CA VAL A 167 -10.41 -14.02 -9.04
C VAL A 167 -10.42 -15.35 -8.30
N ARG A 168 -11.49 -15.69 -7.57
CA ARG A 168 -11.61 -16.97 -6.87
C ARG A 168 -11.63 -18.17 -7.82
N LYS A 169 -12.28 -18.01 -8.97
CA LYS A 169 -12.38 -19.06 -9.98
C LYS A 169 -11.04 -19.32 -10.67
N HIS A 170 -10.30 -18.28 -11.01
CA HIS A 170 -9.09 -18.39 -11.83
C HIS A 170 -7.79 -18.30 -11.01
N HIS A 171 -7.86 -17.94 -9.74
CA HIS A 171 -6.71 -17.67 -8.85
C HIS A 171 -5.75 -16.60 -9.40
N ILE A 172 -6.20 -15.82 -10.37
CA ILE A 172 -5.45 -14.76 -11.02
C ILE A 172 -6.35 -13.54 -11.17
N SER A 173 -5.82 -12.37 -10.87
CA SER A 173 -6.46 -11.09 -11.15
C SER A 173 -5.76 -10.36 -12.28
N ARG A 174 -6.53 -9.69 -13.13
CA ARG A 174 -6.03 -8.84 -14.21
C ARG A 174 -6.58 -7.42 -14.04
N CYS A 175 -5.78 -6.43 -14.44
CA CYS A 175 -6.22 -5.07 -14.72
C CYS A 175 -5.94 -4.78 -16.18
N LEU A 176 -6.98 -4.40 -16.89
CA LEU A 176 -6.91 -3.92 -18.26
C LEU A 176 -6.78 -2.42 -18.27
#